data_75773c466f8f6c57fb8b432e0d8d4b06
#
_entry.id   75773c466f8f6c57fb8b432e0d8d4b06
#
_cell.length_a   1.000
_cell.length_b   1.000
_cell.length_c   1.000
_cell.angle_alpha   90.00
_cell.angle_beta   90.00
_cell.angle_gamma   90.00
#
_symmetry.space_group_name_H-M   'P 1'
#
loop_
_entity.id
_entity.type
_entity.pdbx_description
1 polymer ?
#
loop_
_entity_poly.entity_id
_entity_poly.type
_entity_poly.pdbx_seq_one_letter_code
_entity_poly.pdbx_strand_id
1 'polypeptide(L)'
;MENKILVTGGYGLVGSEFIGEQYFKPTSKDYDLKKREDTNRLMIKQFDSVIHCAGKVGGVGGNMNHKGEFFYDNIMMNTNVIEGSRLTGVKNLVSFLSTCVFPDQVEYPLTEKKIHLGPPHFSNDAYAYAKRMADIQIRAYKEQYGLNYKSVIPCNIYGPNDNYDIVNGHVIPSLIHKCYLARENKTQLTIWGSGKPLREFIFSKDVAKLTEWVLYNYNENEPIILSTSEEISIMDIVDII
;
A
#
# COMPACT_ATOMS: atom_id res chain seq x y z
N MET A 1 -17.31 13.89 20.84
CA MET A 1 -17.55 13.61 19.40
C MET A 1 -16.77 12.33 19.09
N GLU A 2 -17.41 11.33 18.48
CA GLU A 2 -16.72 10.12 18.09
C GLU A 2 -15.65 10.47 17.03
N ASN A 3 -14.46 9.87 17.18
CA ASN A 3 -13.32 10.12 16.31
C ASN A 3 -13.63 9.57 14.90
N LYS A 4 -13.79 10.44 13.91
CA LYS A 4 -14.17 10.07 12.55
C LYS A 4 -12.94 9.91 11.67
N ILE A 5 -12.66 8.69 11.22
CA ILE A 5 -11.48 8.33 10.44
C ILE A 5 -11.87 8.06 8.99
N LEU A 6 -11.28 8.79 8.05
CA LEU A 6 -11.40 8.48 6.63
C LEU A 6 -10.45 7.33 6.27
N VAL A 7 -10.98 6.27 5.67
CA VAL A 7 -10.18 5.18 5.09
C VAL A 7 -10.38 5.19 3.57
N THR A 8 -9.45 5.75 2.83
CA THR A 8 -9.49 5.67 1.37
C THR A 8 -9.02 4.28 0.91
N GLY A 9 -9.60 3.77 -0.18
CA GLY A 9 -9.35 2.37 -0.56
C GLY A 9 -9.94 1.37 0.44
N GLY A 10 -11.00 1.76 1.15
CA GLY A 10 -11.62 1.05 2.26
C GLY A 10 -12.23 -0.31 1.94
N TYR A 11 -12.29 -0.70 0.66
CA TYR A 11 -12.80 -1.99 0.20
C TYR A 11 -11.70 -2.87 -0.44
N GLY A 12 -10.45 -2.41 -0.43
CA GLY A 12 -9.28 -3.18 -0.87
C GLY A 12 -8.71 -4.07 0.23
N LEU A 13 -7.60 -4.74 -0.08
CA LEU A 13 -6.93 -5.75 0.75
C LEU A 13 -6.75 -5.31 2.22
N VAL A 14 -6.17 -4.14 2.46
CA VAL A 14 -5.94 -3.63 3.82
C VAL A 14 -7.13 -2.79 4.31
N GLY A 15 -7.67 -1.94 3.43
CA GLY A 15 -8.75 -1.02 3.81
C GLY A 15 -10.02 -1.71 4.33
N SER A 16 -10.30 -2.94 3.85
CA SER A 16 -11.44 -3.74 4.30
C SER A 16 -11.33 -4.18 5.76
N GLU A 17 -10.12 -4.30 6.29
CA GLU A 17 -9.84 -4.75 7.66
C GLU A 17 -10.17 -3.69 8.73
N PHE A 18 -10.34 -2.41 8.37
CA PHE A 18 -10.79 -1.38 9.31
C PHE A 18 -12.30 -1.49 9.49
N ILE A 19 -12.73 -2.10 10.59
CA ILE A 19 -14.15 -2.42 10.89
C ILE A 19 -14.61 -1.59 12.10
N GLY A 20 -15.71 -0.86 11.94
CA GLY A 20 -16.32 -0.05 13.00
C GLY A 20 -16.97 1.21 12.44
N GLU A 21 -17.88 1.80 13.23
CA GLU A 21 -18.64 2.99 12.84
C GLU A 21 -17.78 4.26 12.70
N GLN A 22 -16.62 4.28 13.36
CA GLN A 22 -15.66 5.38 13.26
C GLN A 22 -15.01 5.49 11.88
N TYR A 23 -15.02 4.44 11.06
CA TYR A 23 -14.38 4.43 9.73
C TYR A 23 -15.35 4.81 8.62
N PHE A 24 -15.09 5.94 7.99
CA PHE A 24 -15.78 6.32 6.77
C PHE A 24 -15.01 5.81 5.55
N LYS A 25 -15.62 4.92 4.77
CA LYS A 25 -15.02 4.25 3.60
C LYS A 25 -15.76 4.66 2.31
N PRO A 26 -15.28 5.68 1.58
CA PRO A 26 -15.88 6.06 0.30
C PRO A 26 -15.50 5.07 -0.80
N THR A 27 -16.35 4.89 -1.81
CA THR A 27 -16.01 4.17 -3.03
C THR A 27 -15.40 5.10 -4.07
N SER A 28 -14.67 4.55 -5.04
CA SER A 28 -14.13 5.32 -6.17
C SER A 28 -15.22 5.80 -7.14
N LYS A 29 -16.43 5.25 -7.05
CA LYS A 29 -17.60 5.71 -7.80
C LYS A 29 -18.17 7.00 -7.22
N ASP A 30 -18.08 7.16 -5.89
CA ASP A 30 -18.57 8.35 -5.19
C ASP A 30 -17.55 9.51 -5.27
N TYR A 31 -16.26 9.17 -5.18
CA TYR A 31 -15.15 10.13 -5.16
C TYR A 31 -13.94 9.57 -5.90
N ASP A 32 -13.65 10.11 -7.08
CA ASP A 32 -12.42 9.82 -7.82
C ASP A 32 -11.28 10.67 -7.24
N LEU A 33 -10.43 10.04 -6.43
CA LEU A 33 -9.33 10.72 -5.74
C LEU A 33 -8.26 11.31 -6.70
N LYS A 34 -8.27 10.95 -7.97
CA LYS A 34 -7.43 11.57 -9.00
C LYS A 34 -7.92 12.98 -9.34
N LYS A 35 -9.19 13.26 -9.10
CA LYS A 35 -9.82 14.56 -9.32
C LYS A 35 -9.79 15.38 -8.04
N ARG A 36 -9.19 16.56 -8.12
CA ARG A 36 -9.10 17.47 -6.97
C ARG A 36 -10.48 17.88 -6.44
N GLU A 37 -11.43 18.12 -7.34
CA GLU A 37 -12.79 18.52 -7.01
C GLU A 37 -13.50 17.44 -6.19
N ASP A 38 -13.37 16.17 -6.58
CA ASP A 38 -13.96 15.04 -5.89
C ASP A 38 -13.31 14.84 -4.52
N THR A 39 -11.98 14.94 -4.45
CA THR A 39 -11.26 14.87 -3.18
C THR A 39 -11.66 16.01 -2.25
N ASN A 40 -11.77 17.25 -2.73
CA ASN A 40 -12.23 18.37 -1.94
C ASN A 40 -13.65 18.13 -1.41
N ARG A 41 -14.56 17.65 -2.25
CA ARG A 41 -15.93 17.29 -1.88
C ARG A 41 -15.99 16.20 -0.81
N LEU A 42 -15.03 15.26 -0.82
CA LEU A 42 -14.86 14.26 0.22
C LEU A 42 -14.36 14.89 1.52
N MET A 43 -13.29 15.68 1.45
CA MET A 43 -12.60 16.20 2.62
C MET A 43 -13.41 17.23 3.42
N ILE A 44 -14.30 17.99 2.79
CA ILE A 44 -15.21 18.91 3.51
C ILE A 44 -16.22 18.21 4.45
N LYS A 45 -16.34 16.88 4.40
CA LYS A 45 -17.12 16.09 5.37
C LYS A 45 -16.47 16.04 6.76
N GLN A 46 -15.28 16.59 6.90
CA GLN A 46 -14.46 16.71 8.10
C GLN A 46 -14.14 15.35 8.75
N PHE A 47 -12.86 15.11 8.90
CA PHE A 47 -12.32 13.89 9.52
C PHE A 47 -11.25 14.30 10.54
N ASP A 48 -11.18 13.56 11.64
CA ASP A 48 -10.13 13.75 12.66
C ASP A 48 -8.80 13.17 12.21
N SER A 49 -8.88 12.07 11.46
CA SER A 49 -7.71 11.35 10.96
C SER A 49 -7.97 10.73 9.59
N VAL A 50 -6.89 10.44 8.84
CA VAL A 50 -6.96 9.80 7.53
C VAL A 50 -6.01 8.59 7.48
N ILE A 51 -6.52 7.46 7.00
CA ILE A 51 -5.75 6.28 6.60
C ILE A 51 -5.86 6.16 5.08
N HIS A 52 -4.76 6.45 4.38
CA HIS A 52 -4.74 6.50 2.93
C HIS A 52 -4.20 5.19 2.34
N CYS A 53 -5.10 4.19 2.16
CA CYS A 53 -4.79 2.90 1.54
C CYS A 53 -5.02 2.90 0.02
N ALA A 54 -5.73 3.90 -0.52
CA ALA A 54 -6.02 3.92 -1.95
C ALA A 54 -4.74 3.98 -2.79
N GLY A 55 -4.70 3.18 -3.84
CA GLY A 55 -3.61 3.13 -4.79
C GLY A 55 -3.97 2.24 -5.97
N LYS A 56 -3.43 2.55 -7.14
CA LYS A 56 -3.42 1.63 -8.28
C LYS A 56 -2.24 0.70 -8.10
N VAL A 57 -2.51 -0.54 -7.75
CA VAL A 57 -1.51 -1.57 -7.47
C VAL A 57 -1.66 -2.73 -8.45
N GLY A 58 -0.60 -3.50 -8.65
CA GLY A 58 -0.62 -4.67 -9.51
C GLY A 58 0.72 -5.40 -9.49
N GLY A 59 0.72 -6.63 -9.98
CA GLY A 59 1.93 -7.42 -10.15
C GLY A 59 2.93 -6.78 -11.13
N VAL A 60 4.08 -7.44 -11.31
CA VAL A 60 5.17 -6.96 -12.18
C VAL A 60 4.69 -6.70 -13.61
N GLY A 61 3.86 -7.58 -14.18
CA GLY A 61 3.31 -7.43 -15.53
C GLY A 61 2.46 -6.16 -15.68
N GLY A 62 1.56 -5.89 -14.74
CA GLY A 62 0.74 -4.67 -14.73
C GLY A 62 1.58 -3.41 -14.66
N ASN A 63 2.57 -3.38 -13.78
CA ASN A 63 3.49 -2.25 -13.63
C ASN A 63 4.30 -1.99 -14.92
N MET A 64 4.83 -3.02 -15.56
CA MET A 64 5.63 -2.87 -16.78
C MET A 64 4.81 -2.37 -17.97
N ASN A 65 3.57 -2.84 -18.11
CA ASN A 65 2.73 -2.54 -19.29
C ASN A 65 1.98 -1.21 -19.18
N HIS A 66 1.80 -0.67 -17.97
CA HIS A 66 0.97 0.52 -17.71
C HIS A 66 1.70 1.58 -16.87
N LYS A 67 3.01 1.75 -17.06
CA LYS A 67 3.87 2.65 -16.26
C LYS A 67 3.29 4.07 -16.10
N GLY A 68 2.85 4.68 -17.20
CA GLY A 68 2.30 6.03 -17.17
C GLY A 68 1.03 6.15 -16.32
N GLU A 69 0.12 5.18 -16.43
CA GLU A 69 -1.10 5.16 -15.63
C GLU A 69 -0.80 4.91 -14.15
N PHE A 70 0.10 3.96 -13.84
CA PHE A 70 0.50 3.70 -12.45
C PHE A 70 1.15 4.92 -11.81
N PHE A 71 1.97 5.65 -12.56
CA PHE A 71 2.54 6.91 -12.07
C PHE A 71 1.45 7.96 -11.83
N TYR A 72 0.68 8.29 -12.88
CA TYR A 72 -0.31 9.36 -12.84
C TYR A 72 -1.39 9.12 -11.79
N ASP A 73 -1.99 7.93 -11.79
CA ASP A 73 -3.08 7.61 -10.87
C ASP A 73 -2.61 7.70 -9.41
N ASN A 74 -1.44 7.14 -9.09
CA ASN A 74 -0.94 7.18 -7.71
C ASN A 74 -0.47 8.58 -7.29
N ILE A 75 0.26 9.31 -8.14
CA ILE A 75 0.73 10.65 -7.76
C ILE A 75 -0.45 11.61 -7.53
N MET A 76 -1.49 11.52 -8.35
CA MET A 76 -2.67 12.37 -8.21
C MET A 76 -3.47 12.02 -6.95
N MET A 77 -3.76 10.73 -6.70
CA MET A 77 -4.48 10.30 -5.50
C MET A 77 -3.72 10.71 -4.23
N ASN A 78 -2.43 10.41 -4.15
CA ASN A 78 -1.60 10.73 -2.99
C ASN A 78 -1.58 12.24 -2.72
N THR A 79 -1.26 13.04 -3.75
CA THR A 79 -1.14 14.49 -3.63
C THR A 79 -2.47 15.13 -3.23
N ASN A 80 -3.58 14.72 -3.86
CA ASN A 80 -4.89 15.29 -3.58
C ASN A 80 -5.35 14.96 -2.15
N VAL A 81 -5.16 13.71 -1.68
CA VAL A 81 -5.58 13.32 -0.33
C VAL A 81 -4.72 13.99 0.73
N ILE A 82 -3.40 14.04 0.57
CA ILE A 82 -2.50 14.67 1.54
C ILE A 82 -2.77 16.18 1.63
N GLU A 83 -2.89 16.87 0.48
CA GLU A 83 -3.21 18.30 0.44
C GLU A 83 -4.62 18.59 0.94
N GLY A 84 -5.61 17.80 0.54
CA GLY A 84 -6.98 17.94 1.02
C GLY A 84 -7.07 17.79 2.55
N SER A 85 -6.32 16.84 3.11
CA SER A 85 -6.22 16.64 4.56
C SER A 85 -5.65 17.87 5.27
N ARG A 86 -4.58 18.46 4.73
CA ARG A 86 -3.98 19.70 5.27
C ARG A 86 -4.98 20.86 5.24
N LEU A 87 -5.63 21.08 4.09
CA LEU A 87 -6.55 22.20 3.89
C LEU A 87 -7.80 22.12 4.79
N THR A 88 -8.23 20.93 5.18
CA THR A 88 -9.39 20.72 6.04
C THR A 88 -9.04 20.52 7.52
N GLY A 89 -7.76 20.68 7.88
CA GLY A 89 -7.31 20.65 9.26
C GLY A 89 -7.19 19.26 9.88
N VAL A 90 -7.11 18.21 9.06
CA VAL A 90 -6.81 16.84 9.54
C VAL A 90 -5.44 16.85 10.22
N LYS A 91 -5.38 16.39 11.46
CA LYS A 91 -4.16 16.43 12.26
C LYS A 91 -3.27 15.20 12.07
N ASN A 92 -3.89 14.04 11.88
CA ASN A 92 -3.19 12.75 11.77
C ASN A 92 -3.49 12.08 10.44
N LEU A 93 -2.45 11.66 9.74
CA LEU A 93 -2.57 10.91 8.49
C LEU A 93 -1.52 9.80 8.43
N VAL A 94 -1.93 8.62 7.98
CA VAL A 94 -1.02 7.53 7.59
C VAL A 94 -1.22 7.21 6.11
N SER A 95 -0.14 7.23 5.33
CA SER A 95 -0.14 6.84 3.90
C SER A 95 0.68 5.58 3.67
N PHE A 96 0.21 4.74 2.78
CA PHE A 96 0.88 3.50 2.41
C PHE A 96 1.89 3.73 1.29
N LEU A 97 3.14 3.42 1.56
CA LEU A 97 4.18 3.18 0.56
C LEU A 97 4.16 1.70 0.14
N SER A 98 5.29 1.19 -0.31
CA SER A 98 5.52 -0.21 -0.69
C SER A 98 7.02 -0.47 -0.65
N THR A 99 7.45 -1.71 -0.47
CA THR A 99 8.87 -2.09 -0.57
C THR A 99 9.50 -1.76 -1.93
N CYS A 100 8.70 -1.53 -2.98
CA CYS A 100 9.17 -1.02 -4.27
C CYS A 100 9.88 0.34 -4.18
N VAL A 101 9.70 1.10 -3.09
CA VAL A 101 10.38 2.40 -2.90
C VAL A 101 11.88 2.26 -2.62
N PHE A 102 12.36 1.08 -2.26
CA PHE A 102 13.79 0.87 -2.05
C PHE A 102 14.57 0.84 -3.39
N PRO A 103 15.84 1.24 -3.37
CA PRO A 103 16.70 1.12 -4.54
C PRO A 103 16.82 -0.33 -5.03
N ASP A 104 16.98 -0.51 -6.35
CA ASP A 104 17.26 -1.81 -6.95
C ASP A 104 18.56 -2.43 -6.40
N GLN A 105 19.58 -1.59 -6.26
CA GLN A 105 20.86 -1.96 -5.66
C GLN A 105 20.92 -1.39 -4.25
N VAL A 106 20.68 -2.22 -3.25
CA VAL A 106 20.67 -1.82 -1.84
C VAL A 106 21.18 -2.95 -0.95
N GLU A 107 21.96 -2.59 0.07
CA GLU A 107 22.42 -3.55 1.07
C GLU A 107 21.26 -3.94 2.03
N TYR A 108 21.19 -5.21 2.37
CA TYR A 108 20.30 -5.74 3.40
C TYR A 108 20.94 -5.67 4.79
N PRO A 109 20.16 -5.57 5.88
CA PRO A 109 18.70 -5.42 5.87
C PRO A 109 18.25 -4.06 5.35
N LEU A 110 17.02 -4.00 4.82
CA LEU A 110 16.39 -2.74 4.43
C LEU A 110 16.09 -1.91 5.67
N THR A 111 16.40 -0.62 5.59
CA THR A 111 16.04 0.36 6.63
C THR A 111 15.45 1.60 5.97
N GLU A 112 14.62 2.34 6.71
CA GLU A 112 13.89 3.50 6.21
C GLU A 112 14.79 4.56 5.58
N LYS A 113 16.02 4.72 6.11
CA LYS A 113 17.02 5.66 5.59
C LYS A 113 17.53 5.33 4.19
N LYS A 114 17.31 4.10 3.72
CA LYS A 114 17.80 3.64 2.41
C LYS A 114 16.86 3.95 1.24
N ILE A 115 15.64 4.44 1.49
CA ILE A 115 14.61 4.66 0.45
C ILE A 115 15.11 5.53 -0.71
N HIS A 116 15.88 6.57 -0.42
CA HIS A 116 16.30 7.56 -1.42
C HIS A 116 17.78 7.42 -1.88
N LEU A 117 18.46 6.32 -1.54
CA LEU A 117 19.89 6.15 -1.86
C LEU A 117 20.17 5.74 -3.31
N GLY A 118 19.15 5.46 -4.12
CA GLY A 118 19.32 5.08 -5.52
C GLY A 118 17.98 4.92 -6.26
N PRO A 119 18.02 4.60 -7.56
CA PRO A 119 16.80 4.38 -8.35
C PRO A 119 16.10 3.08 -7.94
N PRO A 120 14.75 3.06 -7.94
CA PRO A 120 14.00 1.81 -7.78
C PRO A 120 14.21 0.88 -8.98
N HIS A 121 13.81 -0.39 -8.83
CA HIS A 121 13.88 -1.37 -9.91
C HIS A 121 13.05 -0.92 -11.13
N PHE A 122 13.61 -1.04 -12.34
CA PHE A 122 13.03 -0.50 -13.58
C PHE A 122 11.64 -1.04 -13.93
N SER A 123 11.30 -2.26 -13.46
CA SER A 123 10.00 -2.88 -13.77
C SER A 123 8.81 -2.19 -13.10
N ASN A 124 9.04 -1.47 -11.99
CA ASN A 124 8.01 -0.78 -11.22
C ASN A 124 8.42 0.63 -10.77
N ASP A 125 9.44 1.20 -11.40
CA ASP A 125 10.01 2.50 -11.07
C ASP A 125 8.98 3.63 -11.05
N ALA A 126 8.09 3.67 -12.03
CA ALA A 126 7.04 4.69 -12.13
C ALA A 126 6.12 4.69 -10.89
N TYR A 127 5.65 3.51 -10.46
CA TYR A 127 4.87 3.34 -9.23
C TYR A 127 5.70 3.71 -8.00
N ALA A 128 6.94 3.22 -7.93
CA ALA A 128 7.83 3.47 -6.80
C ALA A 128 8.13 4.96 -6.61
N TYR A 129 8.38 5.70 -7.69
CA TYR A 129 8.58 7.15 -7.62
C TYR A 129 7.31 7.88 -7.17
N ALA A 130 6.12 7.48 -7.65
CA ALA A 130 4.86 8.08 -7.16
C ALA A 130 4.67 7.86 -5.64
N LYS A 131 5.08 6.71 -5.13
CA LYS A 131 5.06 6.43 -3.67
C LYS A 131 6.16 7.19 -2.91
N ARG A 132 7.38 7.31 -3.45
CA ARG A 132 8.43 8.17 -2.86
C ARG A 132 8.01 9.62 -2.76
N MET A 133 7.28 10.14 -3.77
CA MET A 133 6.80 11.53 -3.72
C MET A 133 5.76 11.76 -2.63
N ALA A 134 4.94 10.76 -2.30
CA ALA A 134 4.05 10.85 -1.14
C ALA A 134 4.83 10.98 0.17
N ASP A 135 5.91 10.22 0.35
CA ASP A 135 6.80 10.34 1.49
C ASP A 135 7.44 11.74 1.58
N ILE A 136 7.98 12.24 0.47
CA ILE A 136 8.55 13.60 0.42
C ILE A 136 7.51 14.66 0.78
N GLN A 137 6.29 14.56 0.24
CA GLN A 137 5.21 15.51 0.56
C GLN A 137 4.84 15.46 2.04
N ILE A 138 4.73 14.28 2.63
CA ILE A 138 4.42 14.07 4.05
C ILE A 138 5.49 14.71 4.93
N ARG A 139 6.76 14.45 4.67
CA ARG A 139 7.88 15.02 5.44
C ARG A 139 7.93 16.53 5.32
N ALA A 140 7.78 17.07 4.10
CA ALA A 140 7.73 18.52 3.88
C ALA A 140 6.57 19.19 4.62
N TYR A 141 5.40 18.54 4.65
CA TYR A 141 4.21 19.07 5.35
C TYR A 141 4.36 18.98 6.87
N LYS A 142 4.99 17.92 7.37
CA LYS A 142 5.33 17.79 8.79
C LYS A 142 6.27 18.90 9.24
N GLU A 143 7.32 19.16 8.46
CA GLU A 143 8.31 20.20 8.74
C GLU A 143 7.70 21.61 8.66
N GLN A 144 6.98 21.91 7.58
CA GLN A 144 6.48 23.25 7.31
C GLN A 144 5.24 23.62 8.14
N TYR A 145 4.33 22.66 8.36
CA TYR A 145 3.02 22.92 8.97
C TYR A 145 2.81 22.27 10.33
N GLY A 146 3.78 21.52 10.84
CA GLY A 146 3.67 20.82 12.13
C GLY A 146 2.63 19.72 12.15
N LEU A 147 2.32 19.09 10.98
CA LEU A 147 1.30 18.06 10.85
C LEU A 147 1.85 16.69 11.26
N ASN A 148 1.03 15.88 11.92
CA ASN A 148 1.42 14.54 12.32
C ASN A 148 1.09 13.51 11.22
N TYR A 149 1.69 13.70 10.04
CA TYR A 149 1.53 12.83 8.89
C TYR A 149 2.68 11.83 8.81
N LYS A 150 2.38 10.60 8.42
CA LYS A 150 3.28 9.46 8.48
C LYS A 150 3.15 8.58 7.26
N SER A 151 4.20 7.81 6.99
CA SER A 151 4.19 6.77 5.95
C SER A 151 4.50 5.41 6.56
N VAL A 152 3.84 4.37 6.06
CA VAL A 152 4.15 2.97 6.37
C VAL A 152 4.62 2.23 5.13
N ILE A 153 5.59 1.32 5.30
CA ILE A 153 6.15 0.48 4.24
C ILE A 153 5.87 -0.98 4.60
N PRO A 154 4.71 -1.53 4.29
CA PRO A 154 4.46 -2.94 4.53
C PRO A 154 5.31 -3.81 3.60
N CYS A 155 5.77 -4.97 4.08
CA CYS A 155 6.30 -6.03 3.24
C CYS A 155 5.16 -6.62 2.37
N ASN A 156 5.32 -7.81 1.77
CA ASN A 156 4.29 -8.35 0.88
C ASN A 156 3.01 -8.68 1.67
N ILE A 157 1.96 -7.93 1.44
CA ILE A 157 0.68 -8.11 2.12
C ILE A 157 -0.10 -9.24 1.43
N TYR A 158 -0.78 -10.07 2.22
CA TYR A 158 -1.74 -11.06 1.75
C TYR A 158 -2.99 -11.09 2.63
N GLY A 159 -4.11 -11.55 2.09
CA GLY A 159 -5.35 -11.67 2.87
C GLY A 159 -6.58 -11.93 1.99
N PRO A 160 -7.78 -12.06 2.61
CA PRO A 160 -9.00 -12.53 1.93
C PRO A 160 -9.47 -11.66 0.76
N ASN A 161 -9.23 -10.33 0.83
CA ASN A 161 -9.69 -9.38 -0.18
C ASN A 161 -8.60 -8.99 -1.19
N ASP A 162 -7.61 -9.87 -1.39
CA ASP A 162 -6.56 -9.66 -2.39
C ASP A 162 -7.05 -9.98 -3.81
N ASN A 163 -6.23 -9.61 -4.80
CA ASN A 163 -6.50 -9.89 -6.20
C ASN A 163 -6.02 -11.31 -6.57
N TYR A 164 -6.95 -12.23 -6.78
CA TYR A 164 -6.70 -13.63 -7.16
C TYR A 164 -6.50 -13.83 -8.66
N ASP A 165 -6.37 -12.78 -9.45
CA ASP A 165 -6.06 -12.90 -10.88
C ASP A 165 -4.69 -13.56 -11.08
N ILE A 166 -4.62 -14.55 -11.99
CA ILE A 166 -3.41 -15.36 -12.18
C ILE A 166 -2.25 -14.54 -12.78
N VAL A 167 -2.57 -13.52 -13.56
CA VAL A 167 -1.58 -12.71 -14.30
C VAL A 167 -1.23 -11.42 -13.56
N ASN A 168 -2.25 -10.76 -12.98
CA ASN A 168 -2.13 -9.44 -12.39
C ASN A 168 -2.17 -9.44 -10.86
N GLY A 169 -2.48 -10.59 -10.23
CA GLY A 169 -2.50 -10.75 -8.78
C GLY A 169 -1.10 -10.81 -8.16
N HIS A 170 -1.06 -10.67 -6.84
CA HIS A 170 0.16 -10.90 -6.06
C HIS A 170 0.47 -12.41 -5.99
N VAL A 171 1.67 -12.74 -5.51
CA VAL A 171 2.18 -14.13 -5.57
C VAL A 171 1.29 -15.12 -4.81
N ILE A 172 0.92 -14.86 -3.55
CA ILE A 172 0.11 -15.80 -2.74
C ILE A 172 -1.29 -16.01 -3.35
N PRO A 173 -2.11 -14.97 -3.62
CA PRO A 173 -3.44 -15.20 -4.16
C PRO A 173 -3.41 -15.84 -5.56
N SER A 174 -2.44 -15.50 -6.41
CA SER A 174 -2.32 -16.15 -7.71
C SER A 174 -1.88 -17.62 -7.61
N LEU A 175 -1.03 -17.98 -6.65
CA LEU A 175 -0.67 -19.40 -6.38
C LEU A 175 -1.87 -20.17 -5.87
N ILE A 176 -2.64 -19.63 -4.93
CA ILE A 176 -3.88 -20.27 -4.44
C ILE A 176 -4.83 -20.52 -5.60
N HIS A 177 -5.05 -19.54 -6.48
CA HIS A 177 -5.93 -19.71 -7.64
C HIS A 177 -5.40 -20.76 -8.63
N LYS A 178 -4.10 -20.75 -8.92
CA LYS A 178 -3.47 -21.77 -9.78
C LYS A 178 -3.58 -23.18 -9.18
N CYS A 179 -3.37 -23.32 -7.87
CA CYS A 179 -3.50 -24.58 -7.17
C CYS A 179 -4.95 -25.11 -7.24
N TYR A 180 -5.92 -24.24 -6.99
CA TYR A 180 -7.34 -24.57 -7.14
C TYR A 180 -7.65 -25.07 -8.55
N LEU A 181 -7.23 -24.35 -9.60
CA LEU A 181 -7.47 -24.76 -11.00
C LEU A 181 -6.75 -26.07 -11.37
N ALA A 182 -5.51 -26.26 -10.92
CA ALA A 182 -4.77 -27.50 -11.17
C ALA A 182 -5.50 -28.71 -10.58
N ARG A 183 -6.04 -28.57 -9.36
CA ARG A 183 -6.86 -29.62 -8.71
C ARG A 183 -8.15 -29.88 -9.47
N GLU A 184 -8.92 -28.85 -9.80
CA GLU A 184 -10.21 -28.99 -10.51
C GLU A 184 -10.03 -29.65 -11.90
N ASN A 185 -8.99 -29.24 -12.63
CA ASN A 185 -8.69 -29.73 -13.97
C ASN A 185 -7.83 -31.00 -13.98
N LYS A 186 -7.42 -31.52 -12.81
CA LYS A 186 -6.51 -32.67 -12.65
C LYS A 186 -5.22 -32.51 -13.46
N THR A 187 -4.65 -31.32 -13.44
CA THR A 187 -3.38 -30.96 -14.12
C THR A 187 -2.28 -30.70 -13.11
N GLN A 188 -1.04 -30.67 -13.58
CA GLN A 188 0.09 -30.27 -12.73
C GLN A 188 0.03 -28.76 -12.43
N LEU A 189 0.37 -28.37 -11.19
CA LEU A 189 0.57 -27.00 -10.81
C LEU A 189 1.84 -26.44 -11.47
N THR A 190 1.71 -25.35 -12.21
CA THR A 190 2.84 -24.64 -12.83
C THR A 190 3.13 -23.35 -12.08
N ILE A 191 4.33 -23.24 -11.54
CA ILE A 191 4.84 -22.00 -10.91
C ILE A 191 5.83 -21.30 -11.84
N TRP A 192 5.96 -19.98 -11.67
CA TRP A 192 6.92 -19.21 -12.44
C TRP A 192 8.28 -19.16 -11.70
N GLY A 193 9.36 -19.40 -12.44
CA GLY A 193 10.71 -19.36 -11.90
C GLY A 193 11.09 -20.57 -11.07
N SER A 194 12.14 -20.42 -10.27
CA SER A 194 12.73 -21.54 -9.51
C SER A 194 12.08 -21.83 -8.15
N GLY A 195 11.19 -20.97 -7.68
CA GLY A 195 10.62 -21.05 -6.33
C GLY A 195 11.61 -20.68 -5.19
N LYS A 196 12.89 -20.46 -5.48
CA LYS A 196 13.93 -20.19 -4.48
C LYS A 196 13.93 -18.79 -3.85
N PRO A 197 13.44 -17.72 -4.51
CA PRO A 197 13.47 -16.38 -3.91
C PRO A 197 12.76 -16.35 -2.56
N LEU A 198 13.43 -15.75 -1.58
CA LEU A 198 12.87 -15.50 -0.24
C LEU A 198 12.06 -14.20 -0.24
N ARG A 199 10.98 -14.18 0.51
CA ARG A 199 10.12 -13.00 0.72
C ARG A 199 9.56 -13.00 2.12
N GLU A 200 9.37 -11.81 2.66
CA GLU A 200 8.57 -11.60 3.86
C GLU A 200 7.12 -11.34 3.49
N PHE A 201 6.20 -11.90 4.26
CA PHE A 201 4.76 -11.70 4.08
C PHE A 201 4.10 -11.28 5.39
N ILE A 202 3.11 -10.41 5.29
CA ILE A 202 2.34 -9.92 6.43
C ILE A 202 0.84 -10.01 6.13
N PHE A 203 0.07 -10.46 7.13
CA PHE A 203 -1.39 -10.58 6.96
C PHE A 203 -2.08 -9.22 7.00
N SER A 204 -3.07 -9.01 6.11
CA SER A 204 -3.77 -7.73 5.94
C SER A 204 -4.34 -7.16 7.24
N LYS A 205 -4.90 -8.02 8.09
CA LYS A 205 -5.45 -7.63 9.40
C LYS A 205 -4.37 -7.13 10.36
N ASP A 206 -3.18 -7.70 10.32
CA ASP A 206 -2.08 -7.24 11.17
C ASP A 206 -1.51 -5.92 10.66
N VAL A 207 -1.44 -5.74 9.34
CA VAL A 207 -1.12 -4.44 8.73
C VAL A 207 -2.10 -3.36 9.18
N ALA A 208 -3.40 -3.66 9.19
CA ALA A 208 -4.42 -2.69 9.65
C ALA A 208 -4.22 -2.30 11.12
N LYS A 209 -4.01 -3.29 12.01
CA LYS A 209 -3.74 -3.03 13.45
C LYS A 209 -2.47 -2.21 13.66
N LEU A 210 -1.38 -2.57 12.98
CA LEU A 210 -0.12 -1.82 13.05
C LEU A 210 -0.29 -0.39 12.51
N THR A 211 -1.08 -0.20 11.45
CA THR A 211 -1.38 1.13 10.91
C THR A 211 -2.16 1.99 11.90
N GLU A 212 -3.12 1.42 12.64
CA GLU A 212 -3.81 2.13 13.71
C GLU A 212 -2.85 2.52 14.84
N TRP A 213 -1.97 1.60 15.22
CA TRP A 213 -0.95 1.91 16.21
C TRP A 213 -0.03 3.05 15.75
N VAL A 214 0.43 3.01 14.50
CA VAL A 214 1.25 4.06 13.88
C VAL A 214 0.50 5.39 13.87
N LEU A 215 -0.79 5.40 13.53
CA LEU A 215 -1.61 6.61 13.46
C LEU A 215 -1.56 7.41 14.75
N TYR A 216 -1.54 6.75 15.90
CA TYR A 216 -1.63 7.39 17.22
C TYR A 216 -0.31 7.47 17.99
N ASN A 217 0.64 6.58 17.71
CA ASN A 217 1.80 6.40 18.58
C ASN A 217 3.15 6.72 17.92
N TYR A 218 3.24 6.67 16.58
CA TYR A 218 4.47 6.92 15.86
C TYR A 218 4.60 8.41 15.50
N ASN A 219 5.72 9.06 15.87
CA ASN A 219 5.91 10.50 15.67
C ASN A 219 7.23 10.86 14.96
N GLU A 220 8.01 9.86 14.53
CA GLU A 220 9.27 10.08 13.83
C GLU A 220 9.05 10.67 12.42
N ASN A 221 10.12 11.22 11.84
CA ASN A 221 10.07 11.82 10.50
C ASN A 221 10.18 10.78 9.39
N GLU A 222 10.92 9.71 9.66
CA GLU A 222 11.07 8.61 8.72
C GLU A 222 9.77 7.80 8.61
N PRO A 223 9.50 7.19 7.46
CA PRO A 223 8.47 6.15 7.38
C PRO A 223 8.82 4.97 8.31
N ILE A 224 7.88 4.07 8.53
CA ILE A 224 8.13 2.85 9.31
C ILE A 224 7.88 1.61 8.48
N ILE A 225 8.81 0.65 8.49
CA ILE A 225 8.65 -0.65 7.84
C ILE A 225 7.73 -1.53 8.70
N LEU A 226 6.71 -2.11 8.07
CA LEU A 226 5.84 -3.10 8.69
C LEU A 226 6.21 -4.49 8.14
N SER A 227 6.85 -5.30 8.98
CA SER A 227 7.43 -6.59 8.60
C SER A 227 7.25 -7.60 9.73
N THR A 228 7.26 -8.89 9.39
CA THR A 228 7.27 -10.01 10.35
C THR A 228 8.68 -10.41 10.74
N SER A 229 9.69 -9.96 10.01
CA SER A 229 11.09 -10.38 10.12
C SER A 229 11.30 -11.90 9.87
N GLU A 230 10.37 -12.54 9.17
CA GLU A 230 10.42 -13.95 8.80
C GLU A 230 10.40 -14.07 7.28
N GLU A 231 11.45 -14.67 6.71
CA GLU A 231 11.55 -14.93 5.28
C GLU A 231 11.11 -16.37 4.97
N ILE A 232 10.35 -16.53 3.89
CA ILE A 232 9.91 -17.83 3.37
C ILE A 232 10.17 -17.89 1.87
N SER A 233 10.55 -19.07 1.35
CA SER A 233 10.70 -19.25 -0.10
C SER A 233 9.34 -19.37 -0.79
N ILE A 234 9.30 -19.03 -2.07
CA ILE A 234 8.09 -19.22 -2.88
C ILE A 234 7.71 -20.70 -2.96
N MET A 235 8.71 -21.62 -2.94
CA MET A 235 8.44 -23.07 -2.94
C MET A 235 7.77 -23.51 -1.64
N ASP A 236 8.28 -23.06 -0.48
CA ASP A 236 7.66 -23.39 0.81
C ASP A 236 6.21 -22.91 0.91
N ILE A 237 5.88 -21.75 0.29
CA ILE A 237 4.50 -21.26 0.18
C ILE A 237 3.65 -22.21 -0.66
N VAL A 238 4.19 -22.73 -1.76
CA VAL A 238 3.48 -23.72 -2.61
C VAL A 238 3.19 -24.99 -1.83
N ASP A 239 4.13 -25.43 -0.99
CA ASP A 239 3.96 -26.64 -0.15
C ASP A 239 2.92 -26.45 0.96
N ILE A 240 2.69 -25.19 1.39
CA ILE A 240 1.65 -24.85 2.39
C ILE A 240 0.25 -24.80 1.75
N ILE A 241 0.13 -24.41 0.47
CA ILE A 241 -1.15 -24.25 -0.24
C ILE A 241 -1.72 -25.60 -0.68
#